data_d5ca2409e48cd87f481a64b4a6c87b75
#
_entry.id   d5ca2409e48cd87f481a64b4a6c87b75
#
_cell.length_a   1.000
_cell.length_b   1.000
_cell.length_c   1.000
_cell.angle_alpha   90.00
_cell.angle_beta   90.00
_cell.angle_gamma   90.00
#
_symmetry.space_group_name_H-M   'P 1'
#
loop_
_entity.id
_entity.type
_entity.pdbx_description
1 polymer ?
#
loop_
_entity_poly.entity_id
_entity_poly.type
_entity_poly.pdbx_seq_one_letter_code
_entity_poly.pdbx_strand_id
1 'polypeptide(L)'
;MVDVPVYVWVLTLAGIAGLVGLTSLVLYRGAELADLGRRRAVGLGVSSAVLLGGWFTISGVIAANGWYLNKPGRLPGLPITFAAVLVALLAATRIPMVARALAAPGMLSRLELPHTFRVVGVVFLIMMALGHLPPLFALPAGLGDIATGLAAPFVARRIAKGTSRRTVMRFNVLGMIDLVAALTLAILIGNHVLDVTPSTQAITQLPLALIPTAAVPLLFTLHITSLWRMAALGRTRQGTTSSVGIGLSYR
;
A
#
# COMPACT_ATOMS: atom_id res chain seq x y z
N MET A 1 8.16 -19.99 -18.43
CA MET A 1 7.33 -18.83 -18.07
C MET A 1 5.90 -19.33 -17.92
N VAL A 2 5.20 -18.83 -16.88
CA VAL A 2 3.77 -19.13 -16.71
C VAL A 2 3.01 -18.41 -17.82
N ASP A 3 2.10 -19.11 -18.48
CA ASP A 3 1.21 -18.48 -19.47
C ASP A 3 0.12 -17.72 -18.71
N VAL A 4 0.19 -16.40 -18.76
CA VAL A 4 -0.72 -15.51 -18.01
C VAL A 4 -1.71 -14.90 -18.99
N PRO A 5 -3.03 -15.17 -18.80
CA PRO A 5 -4.06 -14.62 -19.66
C PRO A 5 -4.07 -13.09 -19.72
N VAL A 6 -4.45 -12.53 -20.87
CA VAL A 6 -4.48 -11.08 -21.11
C VAL A 6 -5.31 -10.32 -20.07
N TYR A 7 -6.42 -10.89 -19.63
CA TYR A 7 -7.29 -10.23 -18.63
C TYR A 7 -6.60 -10.07 -17.26
N VAL A 8 -5.67 -10.97 -16.88
CA VAL A 8 -4.86 -10.80 -15.66
C VAL A 8 -3.89 -9.63 -15.80
N TRP A 9 -3.30 -9.46 -16.98
CA TRP A 9 -2.48 -8.28 -17.30
C TRP A 9 -3.31 -7.00 -17.20
N VAL A 10 -4.49 -6.97 -17.82
CA VAL A 10 -5.38 -5.81 -17.81
C VAL A 10 -5.78 -5.45 -16.39
N LEU A 11 -6.22 -6.41 -15.59
CA LEU A 11 -6.62 -6.19 -14.19
C LEU A 11 -5.44 -5.66 -13.35
N THR A 12 -4.26 -6.28 -13.47
CA THR A 12 -3.08 -5.88 -12.72
C THR A 12 -2.63 -4.46 -13.09
N LEU A 13 -2.52 -4.17 -14.39
CA LEU A 13 -2.08 -2.85 -14.85
C LEU A 13 -3.11 -1.75 -14.57
N ALA A 14 -4.40 -2.04 -14.70
CA ALA A 14 -5.47 -1.10 -14.32
C ALA A 14 -5.44 -0.79 -12.82
N GLY A 15 -5.25 -1.81 -11.98
CA GLY A 15 -5.09 -1.61 -10.53
C GLY A 15 -3.88 -0.78 -10.16
N ILE A 16 -2.74 -1.04 -10.81
CA ILE A 16 -1.52 -0.25 -10.63
C ILE A 16 -1.74 1.21 -11.04
N ALA A 17 -2.29 1.44 -12.23
CA ALA A 17 -2.56 2.78 -12.72
C ALA A 17 -3.51 3.55 -11.79
N GLY A 18 -4.55 2.87 -11.31
CA GLY A 18 -5.48 3.42 -10.33
C GLY A 18 -4.83 3.74 -8.98
N LEU A 19 -4.00 2.82 -8.46
CA LEU A 19 -3.28 3.02 -7.20
C LEU A 19 -2.32 4.21 -7.29
N VAL A 20 -1.53 4.31 -8.36
CA VAL A 20 -0.63 5.44 -8.62
C VAL A 20 -1.41 6.75 -8.78
N GLY A 21 -2.44 6.73 -9.62
CA GLY A 21 -3.25 7.92 -9.89
C GLY A 21 -3.94 8.45 -8.63
N LEU A 22 -4.58 7.57 -7.86
CA LEU A 22 -5.28 7.98 -6.64
C LEU A 22 -4.33 8.41 -5.53
N THR A 23 -3.17 7.74 -5.36
CA THR A 23 -2.15 8.19 -4.40
C THR A 23 -1.61 9.58 -4.77
N SER A 24 -1.35 9.82 -6.03
CA SER A 24 -0.88 11.12 -6.53
C SER A 24 -1.93 12.22 -6.36
N LEU A 25 -3.21 11.89 -6.61
CA LEU A 25 -4.33 12.79 -6.35
C LEU A 25 -4.48 13.11 -4.86
N VAL A 26 -4.29 12.13 -3.99
CA VAL A 26 -4.32 12.31 -2.52
C VAL A 26 -3.21 13.28 -2.09
N LEU A 27 -1.99 13.14 -2.61
CA LEU A 27 -0.88 14.05 -2.31
C LEU A 27 -1.14 15.46 -2.87
N TYR A 28 -1.64 15.58 -4.08
CA TYR A 28 -2.07 16.84 -4.68
C TYR A 28 -3.10 17.56 -3.79
N ARG A 29 -4.17 16.86 -3.40
CA ARG A 29 -5.23 17.39 -2.52
C ARG A 29 -4.69 17.76 -1.14
N GLY A 30 -3.77 16.95 -0.61
CA GLY A 30 -3.11 17.27 0.66
C GLY A 30 -2.30 18.56 0.59
N ALA A 31 -1.59 18.80 -0.52
CA ALA A 31 -0.84 20.02 -0.72
C ALA A 31 -1.74 21.26 -0.88
N GLU A 32 -2.89 21.12 -1.55
CA GLU A 32 -3.91 22.20 -1.63
C GLU A 32 -4.45 22.53 -0.22
N LEU A 33 -4.83 21.52 0.55
CA LEU A 33 -5.38 21.69 1.90
C LEU A 33 -4.34 22.18 2.93
N ALA A 34 -3.05 22.04 2.64
CA ALA A 34 -1.95 22.58 3.42
C ALA A 34 -1.52 23.99 3.00
N ASP A 35 -2.28 24.63 2.10
CA ASP A 35 -2.01 25.98 1.54
C ASP A 35 -0.59 26.12 0.99
N LEU A 36 -0.07 25.07 0.32
CA LEU A 36 1.27 25.11 -0.30
C LEU A 36 1.31 25.93 -1.60
N GLY A 37 0.16 26.36 -2.10
CA GLY A 37 -0.03 27.05 -3.36
C GLY A 37 -0.18 26.09 -4.56
N ARG A 38 -0.99 26.48 -5.55
CA ARG A 38 -1.38 25.62 -6.69
C ARG A 38 -0.19 25.02 -7.46
N ARG A 39 0.85 25.81 -7.69
CA ARG A 39 2.03 25.33 -8.44
C ARG A 39 2.74 24.18 -7.72
N ARG A 40 2.91 24.30 -6.40
CA ARG A 40 3.53 23.24 -5.58
C ARG A 40 2.63 22.03 -5.45
N ALA A 41 1.32 22.21 -5.34
CA ALA A 41 0.35 21.12 -5.29
C ALA A 41 0.38 20.30 -6.59
N VAL A 42 0.29 20.96 -7.75
CA VAL A 42 0.42 20.31 -9.07
C VAL A 42 1.77 19.62 -9.19
N GLY A 43 2.86 20.30 -8.84
CA GLY A 43 4.21 19.72 -8.84
C GLY A 43 4.30 18.44 -8.01
N LEU A 44 3.74 18.42 -6.79
CA LEU A 44 3.73 17.24 -5.93
C LEU A 44 2.90 16.09 -6.52
N GLY A 45 1.71 16.39 -7.06
CA GLY A 45 0.86 15.38 -7.69
C GLY A 45 1.54 14.78 -8.93
N VAL A 46 2.08 15.61 -9.82
CA VAL A 46 2.77 15.14 -11.04
C VAL A 46 4.05 14.39 -10.71
N SER A 47 4.90 14.92 -9.84
CA SER A 47 6.15 14.24 -9.47
C SER A 47 5.90 12.90 -8.80
N SER A 48 4.87 12.78 -7.94
CA SER A 48 4.51 11.49 -7.35
C SER A 48 4.01 10.50 -8.40
N ALA A 49 3.20 10.92 -9.37
CA ALA A 49 2.74 10.07 -10.47
C ALA A 49 3.93 9.57 -11.33
N VAL A 50 4.85 10.47 -11.68
CA VAL A 50 6.05 10.12 -12.46
C VAL A 50 6.99 9.19 -11.70
N LEU A 51 7.26 9.46 -10.43
CA LEU A 51 8.17 8.63 -9.63
C LEU A 51 7.56 7.24 -9.35
N LEU A 52 6.30 7.17 -8.95
CA LEU A 52 5.62 5.91 -8.71
C LEU A 52 5.46 5.11 -10.02
N GLY A 53 4.94 5.74 -11.09
CA GLY A 53 4.78 5.09 -12.39
C GLY A 53 6.12 4.66 -13.00
N GLY A 54 7.15 5.49 -12.86
CA GLY A 54 8.52 5.18 -13.27
C GLY A 54 9.08 3.97 -12.54
N TRP A 55 8.85 3.89 -11.21
CA TRP A 55 9.25 2.72 -10.42
C TRP A 55 8.53 1.44 -10.88
N PHE A 56 7.21 1.50 -11.13
CA PHE A 56 6.48 0.34 -11.64
C PHE A 56 7.05 -0.12 -13.00
N THR A 57 7.42 0.82 -13.87
CA THR A 57 8.06 0.51 -15.16
C THR A 57 9.44 -0.15 -14.97
N ILE A 58 10.29 0.42 -14.11
CA ILE A 58 11.61 -0.13 -13.79
C ILE A 58 11.47 -1.53 -13.18
N SER A 59 10.57 -1.72 -12.23
CA SER A 59 10.31 -3.02 -11.63
C SER A 59 9.81 -4.04 -12.67
N GLY A 60 9.00 -3.58 -13.63
CA GLY A 60 8.58 -4.41 -14.76
C GLY A 60 9.76 -4.87 -15.62
N VAL A 61 10.69 -3.98 -15.94
CA VAL A 61 11.92 -4.33 -16.70
C VAL A 61 12.78 -5.32 -15.90
N ILE A 62 12.95 -5.11 -14.60
CA ILE A 62 13.70 -6.01 -13.71
C ILE A 62 13.04 -7.41 -13.72
N ALA A 63 11.72 -7.48 -13.60
CA ALA A 63 10.94 -8.72 -13.64
C ALA A 63 11.06 -9.44 -14.99
N ALA A 64 10.96 -8.69 -16.10
CA ALA A 64 11.11 -9.23 -17.46
C ALA A 64 12.49 -9.88 -17.69
N ASN A 65 13.52 -9.34 -17.05
CA ASN A 65 14.89 -9.91 -17.09
C ASN A 65 15.10 -11.05 -16.07
N GLY A 66 14.03 -11.51 -15.36
CA GLY A 66 14.07 -12.65 -14.45
C GLY A 66 14.85 -12.42 -13.15
N TRP A 67 15.08 -11.15 -12.74
CA TRP A 67 15.83 -10.83 -11.53
C TRP A 67 15.09 -11.21 -10.24
N TYR A 68 13.76 -11.31 -10.30
CA TYR A 68 12.92 -11.71 -9.15
C TYR A 68 12.72 -13.22 -9.02
N LEU A 69 13.15 -14.00 -10.03
CA LEU A 69 13.05 -15.46 -9.98
C LEU A 69 13.91 -16.03 -8.85
N ASN A 70 13.31 -16.87 -8.01
CA ASN A 70 14.04 -17.62 -7.01
C ASN A 70 14.96 -18.64 -7.69
N LYS A 71 16.26 -18.44 -7.59
CA LYS A 71 17.29 -19.33 -8.13
C LYS A 71 18.26 -19.71 -7.03
N PRO A 72 18.64 -21.00 -6.91
CA PRO A 72 19.67 -21.42 -5.95
C PRO A 72 20.95 -20.59 -6.10
N GLY A 73 21.53 -20.17 -4.98
CA GLY A 73 22.76 -19.36 -4.95
C GLY A 73 22.62 -17.89 -5.32
N ARG A 74 21.42 -17.40 -5.59
CA ARG A 74 21.15 -15.96 -5.78
C ARG A 74 20.48 -15.33 -4.59
N LEU A 75 20.76 -14.06 -4.36
CA LEU A 75 20.03 -13.25 -3.36
C LEU A 75 18.54 -13.18 -3.73
N PRO A 76 17.64 -13.21 -2.74
CA PRO A 76 16.20 -13.14 -2.96
C PRO A 76 15.80 -11.74 -3.42
N GLY A 77 15.78 -11.51 -4.73
CA GLY A 77 15.57 -10.19 -5.34
C GLY A 77 14.26 -9.54 -4.95
N LEU A 78 13.17 -10.31 -4.84
CA LEU A 78 11.83 -9.80 -4.52
C LEU A 78 11.75 -9.22 -3.08
N PRO A 79 12.13 -9.93 -2.00
CA PRO A 79 12.12 -9.38 -0.65
C PRO A 79 13.06 -8.17 -0.47
N ILE A 80 14.23 -8.21 -1.12
CA ILE A 80 15.19 -7.08 -1.08
C ILE A 80 14.57 -5.84 -1.72
N THR A 81 13.97 -6.00 -2.91
CA THR A 81 13.31 -4.89 -3.61
C THR A 81 12.14 -4.35 -2.80
N PHE A 82 11.30 -5.24 -2.24
CA PHE A 82 10.21 -4.85 -1.33
C PHE A 82 10.73 -3.97 -0.18
N ALA A 83 11.76 -4.43 0.54
CA ALA A 83 12.31 -3.71 1.67
C ALA A 83 12.91 -2.36 1.26
N ALA A 84 13.68 -2.32 0.19
CA ALA A 84 14.30 -1.10 -0.32
C ALA A 84 13.25 -0.05 -0.73
N VAL A 85 12.19 -0.47 -1.44
CA VAL A 85 11.11 0.42 -1.86
C VAL A 85 10.28 0.90 -0.67
N LEU A 86 9.98 0.03 0.28
CA LEU A 86 9.28 0.41 1.51
C LEU A 86 10.06 1.49 2.28
N VAL A 87 11.38 1.28 2.48
CA VAL A 87 12.25 2.26 3.15
C VAL A 87 12.28 3.59 2.38
N ALA A 88 12.44 3.55 1.06
CA ALA A 88 12.44 4.74 0.22
C ALA A 88 11.13 5.52 0.30
N LEU A 89 9.98 4.83 0.24
CA LEU A 89 8.67 5.45 0.35
C LEU A 89 8.44 6.05 1.76
N LEU A 90 8.81 5.33 2.82
CA LEU A 90 8.73 5.85 4.19
C LEU A 90 9.63 7.07 4.38
N ALA A 91 10.85 7.06 3.83
CA ALA A 91 11.73 8.22 3.82
C ALA A 91 11.11 9.40 3.04
N ALA A 92 10.47 9.15 1.90
CA ALA A 92 9.78 10.17 1.11
C ALA A 92 8.66 10.87 1.92
N THR A 93 7.98 10.17 2.83
CA THR A 93 6.98 10.80 3.72
C THR A 93 7.58 11.85 4.66
N ARG A 94 8.91 11.86 4.85
CA ARG A 94 9.65 12.82 5.71
C ARG A 94 10.08 14.07 4.95
N ILE A 95 10.00 14.09 3.62
CA ILE A 95 10.27 15.29 2.82
C ILE A 95 9.30 16.40 3.26
N PRO A 96 9.77 17.61 3.60
CA PRO A 96 8.93 18.63 4.24
C PRO A 96 7.64 18.95 3.50
N MET A 97 7.68 18.99 2.17
CA MET A 97 6.49 19.24 1.34
C MET A 97 5.48 18.07 1.42
N VAL A 98 5.96 16.83 1.35
CA VAL A 98 5.13 15.62 1.48
C VAL A 98 4.55 15.52 2.90
N ALA A 99 5.39 15.72 3.92
CA ALA A 99 4.98 15.68 5.33
C ALA A 99 3.86 16.71 5.62
N ARG A 100 3.99 17.93 5.09
CA ARG A 100 2.96 18.98 5.22
C ARG A 100 1.66 18.60 4.51
N ALA A 101 1.75 18.09 3.27
CA ALA A 101 0.58 17.60 2.53
C ALA A 101 -0.13 16.47 3.29
N LEU A 102 0.61 15.48 3.78
CA LEU A 102 0.07 14.37 4.57
C LEU A 102 -0.49 14.84 5.93
N ALA A 103 0.00 15.99 6.45
CA ALA A 103 -0.45 16.57 7.71
C ALA A 103 -1.74 17.40 7.59
N ALA A 104 -2.20 17.73 6.40
CA ALA A 104 -3.34 18.58 6.16
C ALA A 104 -4.66 18.04 6.77
N PRO A 105 -5.63 18.90 7.07
CA PRO A 105 -6.95 18.50 7.57
C PRO A 105 -7.65 17.52 6.62
N GLY A 106 -8.31 16.49 7.17
CA GLY A 106 -9.07 15.50 6.40
C GLY A 106 -8.21 14.50 5.61
N MET A 107 -6.86 14.54 5.72
CA MET A 107 -5.99 13.60 5.02
C MET A 107 -6.13 12.17 5.54
N LEU A 108 -6.46 11.97 6.82
CA LEU A 108 -6.65 10.64 7.39
C LEU A 108 -7.69 9.80 6.62
N SER A 109 -8.80 10.42 6.21
CA SER A 109 -9.81 9.73 5.39
C SER A 109 -9.34 9.46 3.97
N ARG A 110 -8.56 10.38 3.38
CA ARG A 110 -8.08 10.25 2.01
C ARG A 110 -6.97 9.21 1.84
N LEU A 111 -6.16 8.99 2.88
CA LEU A 111 -5.11 7.97 2.89
C LEU A 111 -5.66 6.55 2.79
N GLU A 112 -6.93 6.33 3.16
CA GLU A 112 -7.56 5.01 3.04
C GLU A 112 -8.07 4.71 1.63
N LEU A 113 -8.32 5.74 0.79
CA LEU A 113 -8.93 5.56 -0.54
C LEU A 113 -8.06 4.73 -1.51
N PRO A 114 -6.73 4.88 -1.58
CA PRO A 114 -5.92 4.08 -2.49
C PRO A 114 -6.01 2.57 -2.24
N HIS A 115 -6.34 2.16 -1.00
CA HIS A 115 -6.55 0.74 -0.68
C HIS A 115 -7.72 0.11 -1.44
N THR A 116 -8.62 0.90 -2.04
CA THR A 116 -9.68 0.39 -2.91
C THR A 116 -9.13 -0.46 -4.05
N PHE A 117 -7.93 -0.15 -4.55
CA PHE A 117 -7.30 -0.92 -5.62
C PHE A 117 -6.77 -2.30 -5.19
N ARG A 118 -6.84 -2.63 -3.91
CA ARG A 118 -6.56 -3.99 -3.42
C ARG A 118 -7.57 -5.02 -3.94
N VAL A 119 -8.73 -4.60 -4.46
CA VAL A 119 -9.67 -5.52 -5.15
C VAL A 119 -8.99 -6.28 -6.30
N VAL A 120 -7.88 -5.77 -6.83
CA VAL A 120 -7.03 -6.46 -7.81
C VAL A 120 -6.44 -7.75 -7.25
N GLY A 121 -6.44 -7.98 -5.94
CA GLY A 121 -6.12 -9.28 -5.33
C GLY A 121 -6.92 -10.46 -5.89
N VAL A 122 -8.04 -10.19 -6.59
CA VAL A 122 -8.78 -11.20 -7.38
C VAL A 122 -7.86 -11.93 -8.38
N VAL A 123 -6.78 -11.31 -8.85
CA VAL A 123 -5.83 -11.96 -9.77
C VAL A 123 -5.14 -13.18 -9.13
N PHE A 124 -4.95 -13.19 -7.81
CA PHE A 124 -4.40 -14.36 -7.11
C PHE A 124 -5.38 -15.53 -7.13
N LEU A 125 -6.68 -15.26 -6.97
CA LEU A 125 -7.73 -16.28 -7.05
C LEU A 125 -7.87 -16.84 -8.48
N ILE A 126 -7.75 -15.97 -9.47
CA ILE A 126 -7.74 -16.36 -10.87
C ILE A 126 -6.53 -17.27 -11.17
N MET A 127 -5.33 -16.86 -10.75
CA MET A 127 -4.11 -17.65 -10.97
C MET A 127 -4.14 -18.98 -10.20
N MET A 128 -4.81 -19.03 -9.06
CA MET A 128 -5.09 -20.29 -8.35
C MET A 128 -6.02 -21.19 -9.16
N ALA A 129 -7.11 -20.66 -9.68
CA ALA A 129 -8.07 -21.41 -10.50
C ALA A 129 -7.44 -21.95 -11.79
N LEU A 130 -6.43 -21.27 -12.32
CA LEU A 130 -5.62 -21.70 -13.47
C LEU A 130 -4.50 -22.69 -13.09
N GLY A 131 -4.37 -23.07 -11.80
CA GLY A 131 -3.36 -24.01 -11.34
C GLY A 131 -1.94 -23.44 -11.22
N HIS A 132 -1.80 -22.10 -11.19
CA HIS A 132 -0.49 -21.44 -11.14
C HIS A 132 -0.10 -20.93 -9.75
N LEU A 133 -1.04 -20.88 -8.80
CA LEU A 133 -0.81 -20.50 -7.40
C LEU A 133 -1.46 -21.49 -6.44
N PRO A 134 -0.83 -21.80 -5.31
CA PRO A 134 -1.40 -22.71 -4.34
C PRO A 134 -2.53 -22.04 -3.54
N PRO A 135 -3.61 -22.77 -3.20
CA PRO A 135 -4.71 -22.26 -2.40
C PRO A 135 -4.26 -21.67 -1.05
N LEU A 136 -3.23 -22.27 -0.43
CA LEU A 136 -2.66 -21.82 0.84
C LEU A 136 -2.18 -20.37 0.80
N PHE A 137 -1.68 -19.90 -0.34
CA PHE A 137 -1.29 -18.50 -0.56
C PHE A 137 -2.46 -17.68 -1.14
N ALA A 138 -3.06 -18.18 -2.21
CA ALA A 138 -3.97 -17.38 -3.04
C ALA A 138 -5.28 -17.02 -2.32
N LEU A 139 -5.83 -17.93 -1.49
CA LEU A 139 -7.06 -17.66 -0.76
C LEU A 139 -6.89 -16.55 0.28
N PRO A 140 -5.95 -16.63 1.27
CA PRO A 140 -5.79 -15.55 2.22
C PRO A 140 -5.37 -14.24 1.55
N ALA A 141 -4.40 -14.25 0.63
CA ALA A 141 -3.93 -13.04 -0.03
C ALA A 141 -5.02 -12.39 -0.91
N GLY A 142 -5.72 -13.18 -1.73
CA GLY A 142 -6.77 -12.65 -2.62
C GLY A 142 -8.00 -12.17 -1.88
N LEU A 143 -8.51 -12.96 -0.93
CA LEU A 143 -9.71 -12.59 -0.17
C LEU A 143 -9.45 -11.44 0.80
N GLY A 144 -8.28 -11.41 1.45
CA GLY A 144 -7.88 -10.32 2.34
C GLY A 144 -7.72 -9.00 1.59
N ASP A 145 -7.08 -9.04 0.42
CA ASP A 145 -6.97 -7.89 -0.48
C ASP A 145 -8.35 -7.38 -0.93
N ILE A 146 -9.23 -8.26 -1.40
CA ILE A 146 -10.58 -7.90 -1.83
C ILE A 146 -11.37 -7.31 -0.65
N ALA A 147 -11.35 -7.94 0.51
CA ALA A 147 -12.08 -7.47 1.69
C ALA A 147 -11.60 -6.07 2.12
N THR A 148 -10.28 -5.86 2.17
CA THR A 148 -9.68 -4.56 2.49
C THR A 148 -10.02 -3.51 1.43
N GLY A 149 -9.94 -3.89 0.15
CA GLY A 149 -10.27 -3.00 -0.97
C GLY A 149 -11.71 -2.52 -0.96
N LEU A 150 -12.65 -3.43 -0.72
CA LEU A 150 -14.08 -3.12 -0.59
C LEU A 150 -14.37 -2.29 0.67
N ALA A 151 -13.69 -2.55 1.79
CA ALA A 151 -13.87 -1.80 3.02
C ALA A 151 -13.34 -0.36 2.95
N ALA A 152 -12.29 -0.11 2.16
CA ALA A 152 -11.58 1.17 2.11
C ALA A 152 -12.49 2.40 1.89
N PRO A 153 -13.37 2.46 0.87
CA PRO A 153 -14.22 3.63 0.64
C PRO A 153 -15.25 3.85 1.77
N PHE A 154 -15.72 2.78 2.39
CA PHE A 154 -16.65 2.89 3.54
C PHE A 154 -15.95 3.43 4.77
N VAL A 155 -14.75 2.93 5.06
CA VAL A 155 -13.91 3.41 6.17
C VAL A 155 -13.52 4.87 5.95
N ALA A 156 -13.07 5.25 4.75
CA ALA A 156 -12.76 6.63 4.40
C ALA A 156 -13.95 7.56 4.65
N ARG A 157 -15.17 7.18 4.20
CA ARG A 157 -16.39 7.96 4.43
C ARG A 157 -16.74 8.09 5.93
N ARG A 158 -16.59 7.01 6.69
CA ARG A 158 -16.81 7.03 8.15
C ARG A 158 -15.83 7.96 8.86
N ILE A 159 -14.53 7.92 8.48
CA ILE A 159 -13.50 8.81 9.03
C ILE A 159 -13.84 10.27 8.73
N ALA A 160 -14.25 10.58 7.50
CA ALA A 160 -14.65 11.92 7.09
C ALA A 160 -15.84 12.46 7.91
N LYS A 161 -16.73 11.57 8.38
CA LYS A 161 -17.88 11.89 9.26
C LYS A 161 -17.53 11.92 10.77
N GLY A 162 -16.24 11.79 11.14
CA GLY A 162 -15.82 11.87 12.53
C GLY A 162 -15.90 10.56 13.31
N THR A 163 -15.66 9.41 12.65
CA THR A 163 -15.71 8.09 13.30
C THR A 163 -14.64 7.91 14.39
N SER A 164 -14.78 6.84 15.18
CA SER A 164 -13.88 6.54 16.28
C SER A 164 -12.49 6.15 15.80
N ARG A 165 -11.46 6.50 16.60
CA ARG A 165 -10.06 6.10 16.42
C ARG A 165 -9.90 4.57 16.25
N ARG A 166 -10.76 3.77 16.90
CA ARG A 166 -10.74 2.30 16.80
C ARG A 166 -11.00 1.80 15.39
N THR A 167 -11.89 2.45 14.63
CA THR A 167 -12.18 2.08 13.23
C THR A 167 -10.95 2.26 12.35
N VAL A 168 -10.27 3.40 12.47
CA VAL A 168 -9.02 3.66 11.72
C VAL A 168 -7.96 2.64 12.08
N MET A 169 -7.75 2.39 13.38
CA MET A 169 -6.75 1.45 13.86
C MET A 169 -7.03 0.03 13.36
N ARG A 170 -8.28 -0.46 13.50
CA ARG A 170 -8.66 -1.80 13.04
C ARG A 170 -8.43 -1.98 11.55
N PHE A 171 -8.86 -1.04 10.71
CA PHE A 171 -8.67 -1.12 9.27
C PHE A 171 -7.20 -1.20 8.90
N ASN A 172 -6.37 -0.30 9.43
CA ASN A 172 -4.95 -0.26 9.09
C ASN A 172 -4.18 -1.45 9.65
N VAL A 173 -4.45 -1.88 10.89
CA VAL A 173 -3.77 -3.04 11.49
C VAL A 173 -4.16 -4.33 10.77
N LEU A 174 -5.46 -4.57 10.52
CA LEU A 174 -5.91 -5.75 9.81
C LEU A 174 -5.39 -5.79 8.36
N GLY A 175 -5.40 -4.64 7.67
CA GLY A 175 -4.83 -4.53 6.33
C GLY A 175 -3.32 -4.80 6.27
N MET A 176 -2.56 -4.40 7.31
CA MET A 176 -1.14 -4.74 7.41
C MET A 176 -0.91 -6.21 7.75
N ILE A 177 -1.70 -6.79 8.67
CA ILE A 177 -1.60 -8.21 9.02
C ILE A 177 -1.83 -9.06 7.77
N ASP A 178 -2.82 -8.73 6.98
CA ASP A 178 -3.10 -9.41 5.71
C ASP A 178 -1.91 -9.36 4.75
N LEU A 179 -1.33 -8.18 4.54
CA LEU A 179 -0.13 -8.03 3.69
C LEU A 179 1.08 -8.79 4.23
N VAL A 180 1.29 -8.80 5.57
CA VAL A 180 2.37 -9.57 6.21
C VAL A 180 2.14 -11.06 6.01
N ALA A 181 0.91 -11.54 6.20
CA ALA A 181 0.57 -12.96 6.02
C ALA A 181 0.81 -13.39 4.56
N ALA A 182 0.36 -12.58 3.59
CA ALA A 182 0.57 -12.85 2.17
C ALA A 182 2.07 -12.91 1.82
N LEU A 183 2.88 -11.94 2.27
CA LEU A 183 4.33 -11.94 2.05
C LEU A 183 5.02 -13.13 2.71
N THR A 184 4.63 -13.47 3.94
CA THR A 184 5.20 -14.59 4.67
C THR A 184 4.92 -15.90 3.95
N LEU A 185 3.68 -16.15 3.55
CA LEU A 185 3.30 -17.34 2.80
C LEU A 185 4.02 -17.41 1.45
N ALA A 186 4.09 -16.28 0.74
CA ALA A 186 4.81 -16.19 -0.53
C ALA A 186 6.29 -16.60 -0.39
N ILE A 187 6.96 -16.13 0.66
CA ILE A 187 8.37 -16.43 0.95
C ILE A 187 8.54 -17.88 1.38
N LEU A 188 7.72 -18.38 2.30
CA LEU A 188 7.84 -19.75 2.83
C LEU A 188 7.61 -20.81 1.75
N ILE A 189 6.59 -20.62 0.91
CA ILE A 189 6.30 -21.53 -0.20
C ILE A 189 7.30 -21.36 -1.34
N GLY A 190 7.64 -20.11 -1.68
CA GLY A 190 8.58 -19.81 -2.77
C GLY A 190 10.01 -20.29 -2.53
N ASN A 191 10.42 -20.43 -1.25
CA ASN A 191 11.72 -21.00 -0.86
C ASN A 191 11.63 -22.46 -0.40
N HIS A 192 10.53 -23.14 -0.66
CA HIS A 192 10.32 -24.55 -0.32
C HIS A 192 10.47 -24.87 1.20
N VAL A 193 10.24 -23.89 2.07
CA VAL A 193 10.13 -24.11 3.53
C VAL A 193 8.80 -24.81 3.83
N LEU A 194 7.75 -24.41 3.10
CA LEU A 194 6.49 -25.16 3.00
C LEU A 194 6.47 -25.84 1.64
N ASP A 195 6.45 -27.18 1.65
CA ASP A 195 6.40 -27.98 0.41
C ASP A 195 4.97 -28.06 -0.12
N VAL A 196 4.62 -27.06 -0.93
CA VAL A 196 3.27 -26.91 -1.53
C VAL A 196 3.40 -26.79 -3.04
N THR A 197 2.57 -27.56 -3.75
CA THR A 197 2.51 -27.53 -5.22
C THR A 197 1.13 -27.05 -5.69
N PRO A 198 1.07 -26.09 -6.65
CA PRO A 198 2.19 -25.37 -7.26
C PRO A 198 2.87 -24.43 -6.24
N SER A 199 4.11 -23.99 -6.53
CA SER A 199 4.80 -23.00 -5.72
C SER A 199 4.28 -21.59 -5.99
N THR A 200 4.75 -20.60 -5.19
CA THR A 200 4.44 -19.18 -5.42
C THR A 200 5.32 -18.51 -6.49
N GLN A 201 6.03 -19.28 -7.30
CA GLN A 201 6.96 -18.72 -8.30
C GLN A 201 6.26 -17.80 -9.32
N ALA A 202 4.98 -18.00 -9.59
CA ALA A 202 4.21 -17.12 -10.48
C ALA A 202 4.22 -15.65 -10.04
N ILE A 203 4.30 -15.36 -8.73
CA ILE A 203 4.36 -13.97 -8.22
C ILE A 203 5.71 -13.29 -8.47
N THR A 204 6.72 -14.01 -8.90
CA THR A 204 8.04 -13.46 -9.28
C THR A 204 8.12 -13.11 -10.77
N GLN A 205 7.04 -13.36 -11.52
CA GLN A 205 6.94 -13.13 -12.96
C GLN A 205 5.90 -12.06 -13.28
N LEU A 206 6.02 -11.41 -14.43
CA LEU A 206 5.05 -10.43 -14.90
C LEU A 206 3.69 -11.10 -15.24
N PRO A 207 2.59 -10.39 -14.97
CA PRO A 207 2.47 -9.06 -14.37
C PRO A 207 2.47 -9.07 -12.84
N LEU A 208 2.38 -10.25 -12.19
CA LEU A 208 2.17 -10.39 -10.75
C LEU A 208 3.33 -9.84 -9.92
N ALA A 209 4.56 -9.90 -10.44
CA ALA A 209 5.75 -9.38 -9.74
C ALA A 209 5.65 -7.89 -9.36
N LEU A 210 4.86 -7.11 -10.09
CA LEU A 210 4.62 -5.70 -9.80
C LEU A 210 3.86 -5.49 -8.48
N ILE A 211 3.09 -6.49 -8.04
CA ILE A 211 2.32 -6.40 -6.79
C ILE A 211 3.27 -6.36 -5.58
N PRO A 212 4.10 -7.39 -5.31
CA PRO A 212 4.99 -7.39 -4.15
C PRO A 212 6.16 -6.40 -4.24
N THR A 213 6.58 -5.97 -5.43
CA THR A 213 7.76 -5.11 -5.60
C THR A 213 7.43 -3.62 -5.64
N ALA A 214 6.18 -3.25 -5.84
CA ALA A 214 5.80 -1.85 -5.96
C ALA A 214 4.44 -1.53 -5.29
N ALA A 215 3.37 -2.28 -5.56
CA ALA A 215 2.06 -2.00 -4.96
C ALA A 215 2.06 -2.24 -3.44
N VAL A 216 2.54 -3.39 -2.98
CA VAL A 216 2.52 -3.74 -1.54
C VAL A 216 3.37 -2.80 -0.69
N PRO A 217 4.62 -2.39 -1.06
CA PRO A 217 5.36 -1.37 -0.31
C PRO A 217 4.63 -0.03 -0.21
N LEU A 218 3.94 0.40 -1.28
CA LEU A 218 3.14 1.62 -1.27
C LEU A 218 1.95 1.50 -0.32
N LEU A 219 1.23 0.38 -0.35
CA LEU A 219 0.11 0.11 0.56
C LEU A 219 0.55 0.06 2.02
N PHE A 220 1.69 -0.57 2.34
CA PHE A 220 2.28 -0.51 3.68
C PHE A 220 2.58 0.93 4.11
N THR A 221 3.18 1.71 3.22
CA THR A 221 3.50 3.11 3.50
C THR A 221 2.24 3.92 3.84
N LEU A 222 1.15 3.70 3.11
CA LEU A 222 -0.14 4.35 3.37
C LEU A 222 -0.72 3.95 4.73
N HIS A 223 -0.75 2.65 5.07
CA HIS A 223 -1.19 2.16 6.37
C HIS A 223 -0.38 2.75 7.52
N ILE A 224 0.96 2.70 7.43
CA ILE A 224 1.87 3.25 8.45
C ILE A 224 1.66 4.76 8.59
N THR A 225 1.55 5.49 7.48
CA THR A 225 1.32 6.93 7.49
C THR A 225 -0.02 7.28 8.14
N SER A 226 -1.09 6.53 7.85
CA SER A 226 -2.40 6.70 8.46
C SER A 226 -2.34 6.51 9.99
N LEU A 227 -1.66 5.47 10.47
CA LEU A 227 -1.46 5.22 11.90
C LEU A 227 -0.64 6.32 12.58
N TRP A 228 0.43 6.81 11.95
CA TRP A 228 1.23 7.94 12.47
C TRP A 228 0.40 9.22 12.57
N ARG A 229 -0.41 9.51 11.54
CA ARG A 229 -1.32 10.67 11.55
C ARG A 229 -2.34 10.56 12.67
N MET A 230 -2.97 9.42 12.83
CA MET A 230 -3.92 9.16 13.92
C MET A 230 -3.25 9.35 15.29
N ALA A 231 -2.03 8.87 15.49
CA ALA A 231 -1.29 9.04 16.74
C ALA A 231 -0.95 10.52 17.02
N ALA A 232 -0.56 11.28 15.99
CA ALA A 232 -0.28 12.71 16.10
C ALA A 232 -1.52 13.52 16.54
N LEU A 233 -2.68 13.26 15.93
CA LEU A 233 -3.95 13.91 16.28
C LEU A 233 -4.40 13.61 17.72
N GLY A 234 -4.06 12.43 18.26
CA GLY A 234 -4.35 12.08 19.66
C GLY A 234 -3.53 12.91 20.66
N ARG A 235 -2.25 13.16 20.36
CA ARG A 235 -1.36 13.96 21.23
C ARG A 235 -1.77 15.43 21.32
N THR A 236 -2.20 16.03 20.22
CA THR A 236 -2.65 17.44 20.20
C THR A 236 -3.88 17.67 21.10
N ARG A 237 -4.82 16.73 21.11
CA ARG A 237 -6.02 16.82 21.97
C ARG A 237 -5.70 16.72 23.46
N GLN A 238 -4.75 15.89 23.87
CA GLN A 238 -4.34 15.75 25.27
C GLN A 238 -3.60 16.98 25.80
N GLY A 239 -2.76 17.62 24.97
CA GLY A 239 -2.06 18.85 25.34
C GLY A 239 -3.01 20.03 25.60
N THR A 240 -4.11 20.13 24.84
CA THR A 240 -5.09 21.21 24.98
C THR A 240 -5.97 21.05 26.25
N THR A 241 -6.28 19.82 26.66
CA THR A 241 -7.04 19.55 27.89
C THR A 241 -6.22 19.79 29.15
N SER A 242 -4.91 19.53 29.13
CA SER A 242 -4.02 19.80 30.28
C SER A 242 -3.81 21.31 30.54
N SER A 243 -3.78 22.13 29.48
CA SER A 243 -3.57 23.57 29.60
C SER A 243 -4.81 24.31 30.13
N VAL A 244 -6.02 23.82 29.87
CA VAL A 244 -7.28 24.39 30.36
C VAL A 244 -7.51 24.04 31.84
N GLY A 245 -7.01 22.89 32.32
CA GLY A 245 -7.15 22.47 33.74
C GLY A 245 -6.29 23.28 34.73
N ILE A 246 -5.19 23.90 34.29
CA ILE A 246 -4.28 24.65 35.14
C ILE A 246 -4.78 26.11 35.36
N GLY A 247 -5.62 26.61 34.48
CA GLY A 247 -6.17 28.01 34.56
C GLY A 247 -7.31 28.22 35.57
N LEU A 248 -7.87 27.18 36.16
CA LEU A 248 -9.04 27.26 37.07
C LEU A 248 -8.69 27.09 38.55
N SER A 249 -7.40 27.01 38.92
CA SER A 249 -6.96 26.79 40.31
C SER A 249 -6.50 28.06 41.04
N TYR A 250 -6.69 29.27 40.47
CA TYR A 250 -6.39 30.54 41.10
C TYR A 250 -7.58 31.51 40.98
N ARG A 251 -8.62 31.29 41.78
CA ARG A 251 -9.54 32.35 42.30
C ARG A 251 -10.12 31.93 43.63
#